data_3f7c1658fc83ad8f5bba21d2b94982df
#
_entry.id   3f7c1658fc83ad8f5bba21d2b94982df
#
_cell.length_a   1.000
_cell.length_b   1.000
_cell.length_c   1.000
_cell.angle_alpha   90.00
_cell.angle_beta   90.00
_cell.angle_gamma   90.00
#
_symmetry.space_group_name_H-M   'P 1'
#
loop_
_entity.id
_entity.type
_entity.pdbx_description
1 polymer ?
#
loop_
_entity_poly.entity_id
_entity_poly.type
_entity_poly.pdbx_seq_one_letter_code
_entity_poly.pdbx_strand_id
1 'polypeptide(L)'
;MSENILSTNAYTDWSSFYSVIDRCNLVIQKAPEVAEKDPNYLPSDVQATIAEVTALRALCYFYLVRTFKDVPYYTEAITNDEQELNLPATDGDVIVRNLINDLLAVWPNALKVWPKQSGKDISYGRITQNAIFAMLADMYLWIDDYSNAEKYAQMVIDYKTDYFKNNYSSYYMVNGYPLIPDNDNTILEAGMAYNANFGEGGGPESIFELDFSESTTDGSKSNDVPAEFFYRFFKSNDKDPNYGQFAPAEDLWKELSSPQIFLSNKDTRIKESIHVDNESNPEIVDIAKYTYRSINPSLSSGSSLAYVQRLGKNDANWVFYRVSDMMLIKAEALICMMGEDATQRNDSLGQAAFELIKTIADRSAPNTSSSLIYSNYSTKSQLMDLVFDERRREFLFEGKRWFDLVRHTRRDGNTDYLVDAVQSKFTENAATATGKLKNMMAIYWPYNYDELQVNSNLKQNPAYPEAGDSYESTGK
;
A
#
# COMPACT_ATOMS: atom_id res chain seq x y z
N MET A 1 -10.99 -11.96 -11.92
CA MET A 1 -12.00 -11.12 -11.24
C MET A 1 -13.24 -11.11 -12.10
N SER A 2 -14.39 -11.41 -11.52
CA SER A 2 -15.64 -11.19 -12.22
C SER A 2 -15.76 -9.71 -12.58
N GLU A 3 -16.30 -9.38 -13.74
CA GLU A 3 -16.47 -8.02 -14.25
C GLU A 3 -17.38 -7.14 -13.39
N ASN A 4 -17.96 -7.72 -12.36
CA ASN A 4 -18.88 -7.07 -11.43
C ASN A 4 -18.49 -7.41 -10.00
N ILE A 5 -18.06 -6.40 -9.25
CA ILE A 5 -18.11 -6.50 -7.80
C ILE A 5 -19.58 -6.27 -7.45
N LEU A 6 -20.27 -7.32 -7.00
CA LEU A 6 -21.64 -7.20 -6.57
C LEU A 6 -21.72 -6.50 -5.21
N SER A 7 -22.80 -5.77 -4.93
CA SER A 7 -23.06 -5.20 -3.62
C SER A 7 -23.21 -6.26 -2.52
N THR A 8 -23.47 -7.52 -2.88
CA THR A 8 -23.49 -8.68 -1.99
C THR A 8 -22.14 -9.36 -1.80
N ASN A 9 -21.07 -8.83 -2.41
CA ASN A 9 -19.74 -9.38 -2.26
C ASN A 9 -19.20 -9.09 -0.85
N ALA A 10 -18.71 -10.11 -0.15
CA ALA A 10 -18.16 -9.97 1.20
C ALA A 10 -17.03 -8.93 1.32
N TYR A 11 -16.28 -8.68 0.24
CA TYR A 11 -15.23 -7.67 0.23
C TYR A 11 -15.77 -6.23 0.23
N THR A 12 -17.07 -6.01 -0.03
CA THR A 12 -17.68 -4.67 0.07
C THR A 12 -18.15 -4.35 1.49
N ASP A 13 -18.05 -5.28 2.44
CA ASP A 13 -18.33 -5.07 3.85
C ASP A 13 -17.24 -4.15 4.47
N TRP A 14 -17.66 -3.03 5.02
CA TRP A 14 -16.81 -2.05 5.68
C TRP A 14 -16.93 -2.04 7.22
N SER A 15 -17.70 -2.96 7.77
CA SER A 15 -18.02 -3.02 9.22
C SER A 15 -16.75 -3.05 10.09
N SER A 16 -15.71 -3.78 9.65
CA SER A 16 -14.43 -3.84 10.36
C SER A 16 -13.74 -2.48 10.44
N PHE A 17 -13.78 -1.66 9.38
CA PHE A 17 -13.22 -0.31 9.40
C PHE A 17 -13.96 0.58 10.39
N TYR A 18 -15.28 0.56 10.35
CA TYR A 18 -16.10 1.35 11.28
C TYR A 18 -15.97 0.90 12.73
N SER A 19 -15.78 -0.40 12.98
CA SER A 19 -15.45 -0.91 14.31
C SER A 19 -14.13 -0.33 14.86
N VAL A 20 -13.11 -0.19 14.02
CA VAL A 20 -11.84 0.45 14.42
C VAL A 20 -12.04 1.95 14.64
N ILE A 21 -12.75 2.63 13.73
CA ILE A 21 -13.07 4.06 13.83
C ILE A 21 -13.75 4.38 15.15
N ASP A 22 -14.79 3.61 15.51
CA ASP A 22 -15.54 3.83 16.74
C ASP A 22 -14.66 3.61 17.99
N ARG A 23 -13.85 2.57 18.00
CA ARG A 23 -12.87 2.34 19.08
C ARG A 23 -11.86 3.47 19.19
N CYS A 24 -11.38 4.03 18.08
CA CYS A 24 -10.51 5.20 18.09
C CYS A 24 -11.22 6.41 18.69
N ASN A 25 -12.47 6.67 18.28
CA ASN A 25 -13.29 7.76 18.83
C ASN A 25 -13.49 7.60 20.34
N LEU A 26 -13.78 6.38 20.80
CA LEU A 26 -13.94 6.06 22.22
C LEU A 26 -12.65 6.36 23.01
N VAL A 27 -11.49 5.96 22.50
CA VAL A 27 -10.20 6.24 23.14
C VAL A 27 -9.94 7.73 23.19
N ILE A 28 -10.17 8.47 22.09
CA ILE A 28 -9.99 9.93 22.04
C ILE A 28 -10.85 10.60 23.13
N GLN A 29 -12.09 10.16 23.28
CA GLN A 29 -13.01 10.71 24.28
C GLN A 29 -12.62 10.34 25.71
N LYS A 30 -12.17 9.09 25.95
CA LYS A 30 -11.98 8.54 27.30
C LYS A 30 -10.57 8.64 27.85
N ALA A 31 -9.55 8.81 27.04
CA ALA A 31 -8.17 8.91 27.51
C ALA A 31 -7.96 10.03 28.55
N PRO A 32 -8.52 11.24 28.41
CA PRO A 32 -8.43 12.27 29.44
C PRO A 32 -9.08 11.86 30.78
N GLU A 33 -10.26 11.19 30.74
CA GLU A 33 -10.96 10.73 31.94
C GLU A 33 -10.19 9.61 32.68
N VAL A 34 -9.42 8.78 31.93
CA VAL A 34 -8.54 7.76 32.51
C VAL A 34 -7.37 8.42 33.25
N ALA A 35 -6.77 9.44 32.65
CA ALA A 35 -5.64 10.17 33.26
C ALA A 35 -6.03 10.86 34.58
N GLU A 36 -7.28 11.31 34.73
CA GLU A 36 -7.78 11.85 36.01
C GLU A 36 -7.78 10.80 37.14
N LYS A 37 -7.84 9.52 36.80
CA LYS A 37 -7.93 8.41 37.76
C LYS A 37 -6.62 7.63 37.94
N ASP A 38 -5.74 7.68 36.95
CA ASP A 38 -4.43 7.00 36.99
C ASP A 38 -3.28 8.00 36.97
N PRO A 39 -2.62 8.26 38.10
CA PRO A 39 -1.51 9.20 38.19
C PRO A 39 -0.27 8.75 37.38
N ASN A 40 -0.19 7.49 36.93
CA ASN A 40 0.90 7.00 36.11
C ASN A 40 0.68 7.27 34.62
N TYR A 41 -0.55 7.59 34.21
CA TYR A 41 -0.88 7.95 32.84
C TYR A 41 -0.74 9.46 32.66
N LEU A 42 0.46 9.88 32.27
CA LEU A 42 0.84 11.30 32.24
C LEU A 42 0.12 12.06 31.10
N PRO A 43 -0.04 13.39 31.21
CA PRO A 43 -0.62 14.20 30.13
C PRO A 43 0.08 14.03 28.77
N SER A 44 1.41 13.82 28.76
CA SER A 44 2.17 13.50 27.55
C SER A 44 1.75 12.17 26.92
N ASP A 45 1.45 11.17 27.75
CA ASP A 45 1.05 9.85 27.29
C ASP A 45 -0.37 9.89 26.73
N VAL A 46 -1.26 10.68 27.36
CA VAL A 46 -2.60 10.97 26.82
C VAL A 46 -2.51 11.57 25.42
N GLN A 47 -1.69 12.60 25.25
CA GLN A 47 -1.53 13.27 23.96
C GLN A 47 -0.92 12.34 22.91
N ALA A 48 0.06 11.51 23.27
CA ALA A 48 0.65 10.52 22.37
C ALA A 48 -0.37 9.43 21.98
N THR A 49 -1.18 8.98 22.94
CA THR A 49 -2.28 8.03 22.67
C THR A 49 -3.32 8.63 21.73
N ILE A 50 -3.77 9.86 21.97
CA ILE A 50 -4.71 10.56 21.11
C ILE A 50 -4.14 10.72 19.69
N ALA A 51 -2.86 11.07 19.57
CA ALA A 51 -2.21 11.20 18.27
C ALA A 51 -2.19 9.86 17.49
N GLU A 52 -1.85 8.77 18.16
CA GLU A 52 -1.83 7.44 17.56
C GLU A 52 -3.21 7.02 17.06
N VAL A 53 -4.24 7.08 17.92
CA VAL A 53 -5.58 6.60 17.53
C VAL A 53 -6.27 7.55 16.54
N THR A 54 -5.98 8.86 16.57
CA THR A 54 -6.44 9.79 15.54
C THR A 54 -5.86 9.43 14.17
N ALA A 55 -4.58 9.05 14.12
CA ALA A 55 -3.95 8.63 12.88
C ALA A 55 -4.47 7.26 12.38
N LEU A 56 -4.75 6.32 13.28
CA LEU A 56 -5.40 5.05 12.91
C LEU A 56 -6.81 5.28 12.34
N ARG A 57 -7.61 6.15 12.97
CA ARG A 57 -8.91 6.57 12.46
C ARG A 57 -8.77 7.19 11.06
N ALA A 58 -7.82 8.10 10.90
CA ALA A 58 -7.56 8.75 9.61
C ALA A 58 -7.17 7.73 8.54
N LEU A 59 -6.33 6.75 8.85
CA LEU A 59 -5.97 5.68 7.92
C LEU A 59 -7.18 4.86 7.49
N CYS A 60 -8.07 4.47 8.42
CA CYS A 60 -9.29 3.74 8.11
C CYS A 60 -10.20 4.53 7.16
N TYR A 61 -10.48 5.80 7.45
CA TYR A 61 -11.27 6.63 6.56
C TYR A 61 -10.61 6.85 5.20
N PHE A 62 -9.30 6.99 5.15
CA PHE A 62 -8.59 7.16 3.88
C PHE A 62 -8.71 5.91 3.00
N TYR A 63 -8.67 4.70 3.57
CA TYR A 63 -8.98 3.47 2.83
C TYR A 63 -10.44 3.43 2.36
N LEU A 64 -11.39 3.80 3.20
CA LEU A 64 -12.81 3.87 2.84
C LEU A 64 -13.04 4.83 1.67
N VAL A 65 -12.49 6.04 1.73
CA VAL A 65 -12.60 7.05 0.65
C VAL A 65 -11.99 6.53 -0.65
N ARG A 66 -10.82 5.95 -0.59
CA ARG A 66 -10.15 5.42 -1.80
C ARG A 66 -10.89 4.24 -2.43
N THR A 67 -11.65 3.51 -1.63
CA THR A 67 -12.41 2.32 -2.09
C THR A 67 -13.82 2.68 -2.54
N PHE A 68 -14.55 3.48 -1.75
CA PHE A 68 -15.99 3.74 -1.95
C PHE A 68 -16.31 5.17 -2.39
N LYS A 69 -15.35 6.09 -2.42
CA LYS A 69 -15.43 7.52 -2.69
C LYS A 69 -16.08 8.29 -1.53
N ASP A 70 -17.38 8.23 -1.42
CA ASP A 70 -18.18 8.96 -0.41
C ASP A 70 -18.65 7.96 0.65
N VAL A 71 -18.52 8.29 1.94
CA VAL A 71 -18.89 7.36 3.03
C VAL A 71 -19.44 8.13 4.23
N PRO A 72 -20.23 7.50 5.12
CA PRO A 72 -20.62 8.11 6.38
C PRO A 72 -19.41 8.56 7.18
N TYR A 73 -19.40 9.82 7.63
CA TYR A 73 -18.26 10.39 8.35
C TYR A 73 -18.68 10.92 9.72
N TYR A 74 -18.09 10.37 10.78
CA TYR A 74 -18.30 10.80 12.15
C TYR A 74 -17.02 10.65 12.98
N THR A 75 -16.87 11.51 14.00
CA THR A 75 -15.67 11.58 14.85
C THR A 75 -15.99 11.45 16.34
N GLU A 76 -17.24 11.24 16.67
CA GLU A 76 -17.72 11.00 18.04
C GLU A 76 -17.90 9.51 18.30
N ALA A 77 -17.60 9.06 19.51
CA ALA A 77 -17.83 7.68 19.90
C ALA A 77 -19.33 7.36 20.00
N ILE A 78 -19.71 6.20 19.50
CA ILE A 78 -21.08 5.68 19.65
C ILE A 78 -21.16 5.00 21.01
N THR A 79 -21.88 5.61 21.96
CA THR A 79 -21.94 5.15 23.35
C THR A 79 -23.36 4.79 23.83
N ASN A 80 -24.37 5.11 23.04
CA ASN A 80 -25.76 4.78 23.35
C ASN A 80 -26.62 4.70 22.08
N ASP A 81 -27.81 4.13 22.19
CA ASP A 81 -28.74 3.89 21.08
C ASP A 81 -29.54 5.15 20.67
N GLU A 82 -29.36 6.27 21.34
CA GLU A 82 -30.05 7.54 21.02
C GLU A 82 -29.29 8.35 19.95
N GLN A 83 -28.03 7.97 19.65
CA GLN A 83 -27.23 8.66 18.64
C GLN A 83 -27.73 8.31 17.23
N GLU A 84 -27.75 9.31 16.34
CA GLU A 84 -28.11 9.10 14.94
C GLU A 84 -27.00 8.31 14.24
N LEU A 85 -27.33 7.08 13.84
CA LEU A 85 -26.41 6.16 13.15
C LEU A 85 -26.59 6.16 11.62
N ASN A 86 -27.78 6.58 11.15
CA ASN A 86 -28.11 6.58 9.73
C ASN A 86 -27.61 7.86 9.05
N LEU A 87 -26.31 8.08 9.06
CA LEU A 87 -25.70 9.25 8.46
C LEU A 87 -25.64 9.12 6.92
N PRO A 88 -25.87 10.20 6.18
CA PRO A 88 -25.62 10.22 4.75
C PRO A 88 -24.12 10.10 4.47
N ALA A 89 -23.78 9.71 3.25
CA ALA A 89 -22.39 9.75 2.79
C ALA A 89 -21.90 11.21 2.70
N THR A 90 -20.69 11.44 3.18
CA THR A 90 -19.96 12.70 3.07
C THR A 90 -19.00 12.59 1.87
N ASP A 91 -18.84 13.68 1.14
CA ASP A 91 -17.88 13.74 0.01
C ASP A 91 -16.47 13.37 0.45
N GLY A 92 -15.84 12.47 -0.31
CA GLY A 92 -14.55 11.90 0.05
C GLY A 92 -13.42 12.93 0.12
N ASP A 93 -13.43 13.97 -0.72
CA ASP A 93 -12.40 15.00 -0.68
C ASP A 93 -12.56 15.91 0.54
N VAL A 94 -13.80 16.13 1.00
CA VAL A 94 -14.07 16.81 2.27
C VAL A 94 -13.55 15.97 3.44
N ILE A 95 -13.79 14.66 3.42
CA ILE A 95 -13.25 13.75 4.44
C ILE A 95 -11.74 13.85 4.47
N VAL A 96 -11.05 13.69 3.34
CA VAL A 96 -9.57 13.71 3.31
C VAL A 96 -9.01 15.02 3.83
N ARG A 97 -9.63 16.17 3.53
CA ARG A 97 -9.21 17.47 4.08
C ARG A 97 -9.38 17.52 5.61
N ASN A 98 -10.45 16.95 6.14
CA ASN A 98 -10.65 16.86 7.59
C ASN A 98 -9.60 15.95 8.23
N LEU A 99 -9.29 14.79 7.61
CA LEU A 99 -8.25 13.89 8.10
C LEU A 99 -6.87 14.57 8.13
N ILE A 100 -6.53 15.33 7.10
CA ILE A 100 -5.29 16.13 7.06
C ILE A 100 -5.26 17.11 8.23
N ASN A 101 -6.35 17.85 8.48
CA ASN A 101 -6.44 18.79 9.59
C ASN A 101 -6.28 18.10 10.95
N ASP A 102 -6.91 16.94 11.14
CA ASP A 102 -6.78 16.13 12.34
C ASP A 102 -5.31 15.71 12.56
N LEU A 103 -4.66 15.19 11.50
CA LEU A 103 -3.26 14.77 11.56
C LEU A 103 -2.31 15.93 11.84
N LEU A 104 -2.54 17.09 11.23
CA LEU A 104 -1.76 18.31 11.49
C LEU A 104 -1.88 18.78 12.94
N ALA A 105 -3.03 18.61 13.55
CA ALA A 105 -3.26 18.99 14.94
C ALA A 105 -2.53 18.06 15.94
N VAL A 106 -2.41 16.77 15.62
CA VAL A 106 -1.93 15.77 16.58
C VAL A 106 -0.47 15.35 16.40
N TRP A 107 0.11 15.47 15.20
CA TRP A 107 1.47 14.97 14.94
C TRP A 107 2.56 15.51 15.87
N PRO A 108 2.51 16.75 16.38
CA PRO A 108 3.54 17.24 17.31
C PRO A 108 3.61 16.44 18.61
N ASN A 109 2.50 15.80 19.00
CA ASN A 109 2.37 15.00 20.21
C ASN A 109 2.65 13.50 19.99
N ALA A 110 2.73 13.05 18.74
CA ALA A 110 3.06 11.68 18.43
C ALA A 110 4.52 11.36 18.79
N LEU A 111 4.77 10.13 19.23
CA LEU A 111 6.11 9.68 19.53
C LEU A 111 6.95 9.55 18.25
N LYS A 112 8.23 9.92 18.34
CA LYS A 112 9.19 9.66 17.25
C LYS A 112 9.56 8.19 17.17
N VAL A 113 9.72 7.56 18.35
CA VAL A 113 10.09 6.16 18.57
C VAL A 113 9.32 5.67 19.78
N TRP A 114 8.73 4.49 19.69
CA TRP A 114 8.10 3.85 20.84
C TRP A 114 9.13 3.19 21.74
N PRO A 115 8.91 3.13 23.06
CA PRO A 115 9.75 2.37 23.95
C PRO A 115 9.84 0.89 23.51
N LYS A 116 11.05 0.34 23.54
CA LYS A 116 11.25 -1.07 23.20
C LYS A 116 10.44 -1.98 24.11
N GLN A 117 9.76 -2.95 23.52
CA GLN A 117 9.05 -3.97 24.27
C GLN A 117 9.88 -5.27 24.26
N SER A 118 10.22 -5.81 25.44
CA SER A 118 11.08 -6.98 25.57
C SER A 118 12.40 -6.88 24.78
N GLY A 119 12.95 -5.65 24.69
CA GLY A 119 14.19 -5.35 23.95
C GLY A 119 14.04 -5.19 22.45
N LYS A 120 12.85 -5.44 21.89
CA LYS A 120 12.55 -5.27 20.46
C LYS A 120 12.03 -3.87 20.17
N ASP A 121 12.41 -3.32 19.01
CA ASP A 121 11.79 -2.11 18.46
C ASP A 121 10.39 -2.47 17.94
N ILE A 122 9.39 -1.74 18.41
CA ILE A 122 7.98 -1.92 18.01
C ILE A 122 7.46 -0.70 17.24
N SER A 123 8.33 0.26 16.93
CA SER A 123 7.93 1.52 16.33
C SER A 123 7.32 1.36 14.92
N TYR A 124 7.68 0.30 14.22
CA TYR A 124 7.12 -0.01 12.90
C TYR A 124 5.65 -0.49 12.95
N GLY A 125 5.25 -1.17 14.05
CA GLY A 125 3.88 -1.63 14.28
C GLY A 125 3.00 -0.64 15.05
N ARG A 126 3.52 0.54 15.36
CA ARG A 126 2.84 1.61 16.09
C ARG A 126 2.92 2.92 15.30
N ILE A 127 1.93 3.79 15.49
CA ILE A 127 1.98 5.09 14.83
C ILE A 127 3.06 5.97 15.46
N THR A 128 3.98 6.42 14.62
CA THR A 128 5.03 7.39 14.95
C THR A 128 4.80 8.70 14.20
N GLN A 129 5.58 9.76 14.51
CA GLN A 129 5.56 10.99 13.72
C GLN A 129 5.81 10.72 12.23
N ASN A 130 6.72 9.80 11.90
CA ASN A 130 7.00 9.45 10.50
C ASN A 130 5.84 8.73 9.83
N ALA A 131 5.11 7.88 10.55
CA ALA A 131 3.89 7.27 10.02
C ALA A 131 2.84 8.34 9.69
N ILE A 132 2.66 9.34 10.56
CA ILE A 132 1.76 10.47 10.28
C ILE A 132 2.24 11.29 9.09
N PHE A 133 3.54 11.58 8.96
CA PHE A 133 4.07 12.30 7.79
C PHE A 133 3.89 11.51 6.50
N ALA A 134 4.04 10.18 6.53
CA ALA A 134 3.76 9.33 5.38
C ALA A 134 2.28 9.37 4.96
N MET A 135 1.36 9.32 5.93
CA MET A 135 -0.07 9.49 5.69
C MET A 135 -0.39 10.86 5.10
N LEU A 136 0.19 11.93 5.65
CA LEU A 136 0.02 13.30 5.13
C LEU A 136 0.53 13.41 3.69
N ALA A 137 1.70 12.84 3.38
CA ALA A 137 2.24 12.85 2.02
C ALA A 137 1.29 12.16 1.02
N ASP A 138 0.74 10.98 1.37
CA ASP A 138 -0.19 10.22 0.53
C ASP A 138 -1.54 10.95 0.38
N MET A 139 -2.08 11.50 1.47
CA MET A 139 -3.34 12.26 1.45
C MET A 139 -3.24 13.57 0.67
N TYR A 140 -2.13 14.32 0.80
CA TYR A 140 -1.89 15.51 0.02
C TYR A 140 -1.72 15.21 -1.48
N LEU A 141 -1.03 14.12 -1.81
CA LEU A 141 -0.94 13.65 -3.19
C LEU A 141 -2.32 13.28 -3.77
N TRP A 142 -3.18 12.67 -2.93
CA TRP A 142 -4.54 12.30 -3.32
C TRP A 142 -5.45 13.48 -3.64
N ILE A 143 -5.27 14.62 -2.98
CA ILE A 143 -6.06 15.85 -3.20
C ILE A 143 -5.32 16.87 -4.05
N ASP A 144 -4.28 16.46 -4.78
CA ASP A 144 -3.49 17.27 -5.72
C ASP A 144 -2.74 18.45 -5.08
N ASP A 145 -2.48 18.42 -3.77
CA ASP A 145 -1.59 19.36 -3.08
C ASP A 145 -0.14 18.86 -3.12
N TYR A 146 0.46 19.00 -4.28
CA TYR A 146 1.79 18.43 -4.58
C TYR A 146 2.91 19.02 -3.74
N SER A 147 2.82 20.31 -3.40
CA SER A 147 3.84 20.99 -2.57
C SER A 147 3.89 20.41 -1.16
N ASN A 148 2.73 20.15 -0.54
CA ASN A 148 2.69 19.52 0.76
C ASN A 148 3.00 18.03 0.69
N ALA A 149 2.59 17.33 -0.37
CA ALA A 149 2.96 15.94 -0.60
C ALA A 149 4.48 15.75 -0.66
N GLU A 150 5.18 16.59 -1.44
CA GLU A 150 6.65 16.61 -1.53
C GLU A 150 7.28 16.89 -0.17
N LYS A 151 6.81 17.94 0.52
CA LYS A 151 7.34 18.35 1.83
C LYS A 151 7.29 17.23 2.87
N TYR A 152 6.14 16.58 3.04
CA TYR A 152 6.01 15.54 4.06
C TYR A 152 6.73 14.24 3.67
N ALA A 153 6.77 13.89 2.38
CA ALA A 153 7.59 12.79 1.91
C ALA A 153 9.08 13.04 2.16
N GLN A 154 9.57 14.27 1.91
CA GLN A 154 10.95 14.66 2.20
C GLN A 154 11.27 14.55 3.69
N MET A 155 10.38 14.98 4.60
CA MET A 155 10.61 14.88 6.04
C MET A 155 10.84 13.43 6.49
N VAL A 156 10.11 12.48 5.92
CA VAL A 156 10.31 11.04 6.19
C VAL A 156 11.63 10.55 5.63
N ILE A 157 11.97 10.94 4.39
CA ILE A 157 13.24 10.56 3.74
C ILE A 157 14.43 11.07 4.57
N ASP A 158 14.40 12.31 5.03
CA ASP A 158 15.45 12.91 5.84
C ASP A 158 15.63 12.16 7.17
N TYR A 159 14.54 11.91 7.89
CA TYR A 159 14.58 11.14 9.12
C TYR A 159 15.18 9.73 8.91
N LYS A 160 14.72 9.03 7.88
CA LYS A 160 15.22 7.69 7.58
C LYS A 160 16.68 7.71 7.13
N THR A 161 17.10 8.74 6.40
CA THR A 161 18.50 8.94 6.02
C THR A 161 19.39 9.11 7.25
N ASP A 162 18.99 9.93 8.21
CA ASP A 162 19.71 10.09 9.46
C ASP A 162 19.69 8.82 10.31
N TYR A 163 18.55 8.12 10.35
CA TYR A 163 18.43 6.84 11.03
C TYR A 163 19.39 5.78 10.46
N PHE A 164 19.48 5.66 9.12
CA PHE A 164 20.40 4.74 8.45
C PHE A 164 21.87 5.10 8.74
N LYS A 165 22.24 6.37 8.63
CA LYS A 165 23.62 6.84 8.93
C LYS A 165 24.05 6.53 10.35
N ASN A 166 23.13 6.61 11.31
CA ASN A 166 23.44 6.40 12.71
C ASN A 166 23.41 4.93 13.16
N ASN A 167 22.66 4.07 12.49
CA ASN A 167 22.40 2.70 12.95
C ASN A 167 22.95 1.61 12.01
N TYR A 168 23.28 1.97 10.76
CA TYR A 168 23.74 1.02 9.74
C TYR A 168 25.02 1.53 9.09
N SER A 169 25.76 0.62 8.45
CA SER A 169 26.91 1.01 7.63
C SER A 169 26.47 1.73 6.34
N SER A 170 27.39 2.47 5.72
CA SER A 170 27.13 3.11 4.42
C SER A 170 26.74 2.13 3.31
N TYR A 171 26.92 0.84 3.53
CA TYR A 171 26.50 -0.25 2.65
C TYR A 171 24.98 -0.29 2.42
N TYR A 172 24.19 0.13 3.42
CA TYR A 172 22.73 0.18 3.32
C TYR A 172 22.18 1.49 2.75
N MET A 173 22.95 2.13 1.85
CA MET A 173 22.53 3.36 1.18
C MET A 173 22.70 3.19 -0.32
N VAL A 174 21.66 3.49 -1.09
CA VAL A 174 21.71 3.50 -2.57
C VAL A 174 21.65 4.95 -3.04
N ASN A 175 22.68 5.40 -3.75
CA ASN A 175 22.79 6.78 -4.24
C ASN A 175 22.53 7.85 -3.14
N GLY A 176 22.90 7.55 -1.89
CA GLY A 176 22.69 8.45 -0.74
C GLY A 176 21.30 8.38 -0.11
N TYR A 177 20.42 7.53 -0.60
CA TYR A 177 19.10 7.29 -0.03
C TYR A 177 19.05 6.04 0.87
N PRO A 178 18.21 6.01 1.91
CA PRO A 178 18.15 4.94 2.90
C PRO A 178 17.38 3.72 2.36
N LEU A 179 18.00 3.03 1.42
CA LEU A 179 17.49 1.81 0.79
C LEU A 179 18.47 0.67 0.99
N ILE A 180 17.95 -0.52 1.22
CA ILE A 180 18.74 -1.74 1.29
C ILE A 180 19.06 -2.18 -0.14
N PRO A 181 20.33 -2.31 -0.52
CA PRO A 181 20.70 -2.78 -1.85
C PRO A 181 20.37 -4.27 -2.00
N ASP A 182 19.93 -4.68 -3.18
CA ASP A 182 19.80 -6.10 -3.55
C ASP A 182 21.06 -6.63 -4.24
N ASN A 183 22.12 -5.82 -4.28
CA ASN A 183 23.28 -6.11 -5.09
C ASN A 183 24.51 -5.38 -4.55
N ASP A 184 25.63 -6.10 -4.43
CA ASP A 184 26.92 -5.53 -4.03
C ASP A 184 27.88 -5.25 -5.21
N ASN A 185 27.36 -5.10 -6.44
CA ASN A 185 28.14 -4.92 -7.69
C ASN A 185 28.94 -6.16 -8.19
N THR A 186 29.03 -7.23 -7.42
CA THR A 186 29.81 -8.41 -7.78
C THR A 186 28.94 -9.67 -7.93
N ILE A 187 27.89 -9.77 -7.16
CA ILE A 187 26.96 -10.90 -7.14
C ILE A 187 25.53 -10.35 -7.10
N LEU A 188 24.68 -10.74 -8.05
CA LEU A 188 23.22 -10.49 -7.98
C LEU A 188 22.65 -11.35 -6.85
N GLU A 189 22.54 -10.78 -5.67
CA GLU A 189 21.94 -11.42 -4.52
C GLU A 189 20.50 -10.93 -4.36
N ALA A 190 19.57 -11.48 -5.17
CA ALA A 190 18.16 -11.31 -4.89
C ALA A 190 17.85 -11.72 -3.45
N GLY A 191 17.01 -10.97 -2.78
CA GLY A 191 16.51 -11.31 -1.46
C GLY A 191 17.04 -10.45 -0.30
N MET A 192 18.03 -9.59 -0.48
CA MET A 192 18.48 -8.72 0.62
C MET A 192 17.39 -7.74 1.05
N ALA A 193 16.85 -6.95 0.12
CA ALA A 193 15.75 -6.04 0.41
C ALA A 193 14.47 -6.79 0.77
N TYR A 194 14.19 -7.91 0.09
CA TYR A 194 13.07 -8.78 0.42
C TYR A 194 13.14 -9.28 1.88
N ASN A 195 14.26 -9.88 2.28
CA ASN A 195 14.43 -10.46 3.61
C ASN A 195 14.28 -9.41 4.71
N ALA A 196 14.81 -8.20 4.46
CA ALA A 196 14.72 -7.10 5.41
C ALA A 196 13.32 -6.50 5.52
N ASN A 197 12.60 -6.36 4.41
CA ASN A 197 11.32 -5.66 4.37
C ASN A 197 10.11 -6.60 4.53
N PHE A 198 10.21 -7.84 4.04
CA PHE A 198 9.08 -8.79 4.03
C PHE A 198 9.38 -10.10 4.76
N GLY A 199 10.66 -10.40 5.00
CA GLY A 199 11.08 -11.64 5.64
C GLY A 199 10.72 -11.69 7.12
N GLU A 200 11.24 -10.77 7.91
CA GLU A 200 11.03 -10.72 9.36
C GLU A 200 10.06 -9.61 9.78
N GLY A 201 9.76 -8.65 8.89
CA GLY A 201 9.04 -7.44 9.21
C GLY A 201 9.85 -6.43 10.02
N GLY A 202 9.37 -5.20 10.11
CA GLY A 202 10.04 -4.14 10.86
C GLY A 202 11.42 -3.77 10.34
N GLY A 203 11.68 -3.98 9.06
CA GLY A 203 12.95 -3.68 8.41
C GLY A 203 13.33 -2.20 8.47
N PRO A 204 14.60 -1.87 8.17
CA PRO A 204 15.09 -0.48 8.25
C PRO A 204 14.30 0.49 7.37
N GLU A 205 13.82 0.05 6.21
CA GLU A 205 13.00 0.86 5.30
C GLU A 205 11.55 1.03 5.78
N SER A 206 11.09 0.21 6.73
CA SER A 206 9.72 0.24 7.22
C SER A 206 9.39 1.58 7.90
N ILE A 207 8.20 2.10 7.63
CA ILE A 207 7.65 3.30 8.27
C ILE A 207 6.45 2.91 9.12
N PHE A 208 5.52 2.13 8.55
CA PHE A 208 4.38 1.60 9.27
C PHE A 208 3.91 0.28 8.66
N GLU A 209 3.73 -0.71 9.53
CA GLU A 209 3.27 -2.06 9.19
C GLU A 209 2.14 -2.49 10.14
N LEU A 210 1.26 -3.34 9.66
CA LEU A 210 0.39 -4.12 10.52
C LEU A 210 1.15 -5.35 10.98
N ASP A 211 1.48 -5.38 12.28
CA ASP A 211 2.29 -6.45 12.89
C ASP A 211 1.41 -7.67 13.20
N PHE A 212 1.83 -8.81 12.70
CA PHE A 212 1.22 -10.12 12.94
C PHE A 212 2.21 -11.04 13.67
N SER A 213 2.50 -10.77 14.92
CA SER A 213 3.42 -11.59 15.68
C SER A 213 2.71 -12.82 16.31
N GLU A 214 3.42 -13.97 16.36
CA GLU A 214 2.96 -15.16 17.08
C GLU A 214 2.86 -14.96 18.60
N SER A 215 3.47 -13.93 19.11
CA SER A 215 3.66 -13.70 20.55
C SER A 215 2.60 -12.77 21.12
N THR A 216 1.35 -13.19 21.15
CA THR A 216 0.43 -12.66 22.15
C THR A 216 0.64 -13.42 23.45
N THR A 217 1.37 -12.83 24.38
CA THR A 217 1.67 -13.37 25.71
C THR A 217 0.45 -13.41 26.65
N ASP A 218 -0.74 -13.12 26.17
CA ASP A 218 -1.95 -13.05 26.99
C ASP A 218 -2.79 -14.34 26.99
N GLY A 219 -2.32 -15.41 26.31
CA GLY A 219 -3.06 -16.68 26.25
C GLY A 219 -4.37 -16.60 25.46
N SER A 220 -4.72 -15.48 24.90
CA SER A 220 -5.79 -15.39 23.90
C SER A 220 -5.29 -16.02 22.62
N LYS A 221 -6.17 -16.76 21.95
CA LYS A 221 -5.90 -17.52 20.73
C LYS A 221 -5.06 -16.67 19.79
N SER A 222 -3.93 -17.21 19.33
CA SER A 222 -3.20 -16.65 18.20
C SER A 222 -4.20 -16.16 17.17
N ASN A 223 -4.05 -14.94 16.68
CA ASN A 223 -4.82 -14.48 15.56
C ASN A 223 -4.40 -15.32 14.35
N ASP A 224 -4.99 -16.50 14.20
CA ASP A 224 -4.74 -17.42 13.09
C ASP A 224 -5.19 -16.82 11.74
N VAL A 225 -6.04 -15.78 11.81
CA VAL A 225 -6.58 -15.09 10.63
C VAL A 225 -5.51 -14.54 9.68
N PRO A 226 -4.43 -13.89 10.14
CA PRO A 226 -3.39 -13.39 9.24
C PRO A 226 -2.54 -14.49 8.62
N ALA A 227 -2.28 -15.55 9.40
CA ALA A 227 -1.51 -16.70 8.91
C ALA A 227 -2.19 -17.37 7.73
N GLU A 228 -3.50 -17.56 7.82
CA GLU A 228 -4.29 -18.09 6.72
C GLU A 228 -4.42 -17.10 5.56
N PHE A 229 -4.47 -15.78 5.82
CA PHE A 229 -4.75 -14.80 4.79
C PHE A 229 -3.73 -14.87 3.65
N PHE A 230 -2.45 -14.60 3.92
CA PHE A 230 -1.44 -14.60 2.87
C PHE A 230 -1.19 -15.98 2.30
N TYR A 231 -1.12 -17.00 3.16
CA TYR A 231 -0.89 -18.35 2.73
C TYR A 231 -2.06 -18.90 1.91
N ARG A 232 -3.29 -18.66 2.35
CA ARG A 232 -4.50 -19.07 1.64
C ARG A 232 -4.70 -18.34 0.32
N PHE A 233 -4.43 -17.04 0.27
CA PHE A 233 -4.66 -16.26 -0.94
C PHE A 233 -3.51 -16.33 -1.94
N PHE A 234 -2.26 -16.40 -1.48
CA PHE A 234 -1.08 -16.20 -2.32
C PHE A 234 -0.29 -17.48 -2.61
N LYS A 235 -0.50 -18.54 -1.88
CA LYS A 235 0.22 -19.82 -2.01
C LYS A 235 -0.68 -20.89 -2.58
N SER A 236 -0.30 -21.49 -3.73
CA SER A 236 -1.00 -22.66 -4.27
C SER A 236 -0.83 -23.88 -3.37
N ASN A 237 -1.86 -24.69 -3.30
CA ASN A 237 -1.83 -25.98 -2.61
C ASN A 237 -2.63 -27.01 -3.44
N ASP A 238 -1.95 -27.99 -4.01
CA ASP A 238 -2.56 -29.03 -4.85
C ASP A 238 -3.63 -29.87 -4.14
N LYS A 239 -3.63 -29.85 -2.81
CA LYS A 239 -4.54 -30.65 -1.98
C LYS A 239 -5.76 -29.88 -1.51
N ASP A 240 -5.75 -28.55 -1.58
CA ASP A 240 -6.85 -27.70 -1.14
C ASP A 240 -7.10 -26.58 -2.15
N PRO A 241 -8.22 -26.65 -2.92
CA PRO A 241 -8.56 -25.64 -3.92
C PRO A 241 -8.91 -24.27 -3.33
N ASN A 242 -9.03 -24.14 -1.99
CA ASN A 242 -9.22 -22.86 -1.33
C ASN A 242 -7.92 -22.05 -1.18
N TYR A 243 -6.78 -22.66 -1.46
CA TYR A 243 -5.49 -21.97 -1.47
C TYR A 243 -5.17 -21.43 -2.87
N GLY A 244 -4.34 -20.39 -2.95
CA GLY A 244 -3.92 -19.78 -4.21
C GLY A 244 -5.05 -19.06 -4.94
N GLN A 245 -5.95 -18.41 -4.22
CA GLN A 245 -7.06 -17.64 -4.82
C GLN A 245 -6.58 -16.47 -5.67
N PHE A 246 -5.40 -15.91 -5.36
CA PHE A 246 -4.70 -14.94 -6.16
C PHE A 246 -3.42 -15.55 -6.70
N ALA A 247 -3.26 -15.52 -7.99
CA ALA A 247 -2.04 -15.95 -8.67
C ALA A 247 -1.51 -14.79 -9.52
N PRO A 248 -0.19 -14.75 -9.77
CA PRO A 248 0.36 -13.86 -10.79
C PRO A 248 -0.34 -14.10 -12.12
N ALA A 249 -0.69 -13.03 -12.84
CA ALA A 249 -1.18 -13.16 -14.20
C ALA A 249 -0.12 -13.86 -15.08
N GLU A 250 -0.57 -14.57 -16.13
CA GLU A 250 0.33 -15.31 -17.00
C GLU A 250 1.47 -14.45 -17.56
N ASP A 251 1.19 -13.21 -17.90
CA ASP A 251 2.18 -12.27 -18.40
C ASP A 251 3.27 -11.96 -17.37
N LEU A 252 2.96 -12.02 -16.07
CA LEU A 252 3.92 -11.69 -15.00
C LEU A 252 4.99 -12.76 -14.82
N TRP A 253 4.66 -14.05 -14.89
CA TRP A 253 5.70 -15.08 -14.75
C TRP A 253 6.58 -15.18 -15.99
N LYS A 254 6.07 -14.79 -17.17
CA LYS A 254 6.87 -14.67 -18.40
C LYS A 254 7.96 -13.61 -18.33
N GLU A 255 7.86 -12.65 -17.41
CA GLU A 255 8.89 -11.65 -17.13
C GLU A 255 10.26 -12.27 -16.77
N LEU A 256 10.28 -13.51 -16.27
CA LEU A 256 11.51 -14.25 -16.00
C LEU A 256 12.34 -14.50 -17.28
N SER A 257 11.69 -14.70 -18.42
CA SER A 257 12.34 -14.98 -19.70
C SER A 257 12.25 -13.84 -20.71
N SER A 258 11.20 -13.03 -20.67
CA SER A 258 10.93 -11.96 -21.62
C SER A 258 10.29 -10.75 -20.93
N PRO A 259 11.07 -9.95 -20.19
CA PRO A 259 10.56 -8.86 -19.41
C PRO A 259 9.93 -7.77 -20.29
N GLN A 260 8.72 -7.34 -19.90
CA GLN A 260 7.97 -6.24 -20.51
C GLN A 260 7.68 -5.14 -19.47
N ILE A 261 7.51 -5.53 -18.21
CA ILE A 261 7.19 -4.65 -17.08
C ILE A 261 8.48 -4.28 -16.35
N PHE A 262 9.30 -5.27 -16.05
CA PHE A 262 10.57 -5.10 -15.38
C PHE A 262 11.67 -4.64 -16.35
N LEU A 263 12.70 -4.01 -15.81
CA LEU A 263 13.76 -3.42 -16.63
C LEU A 263 14.60 -4.48 -17.38
N SER A 264 14.70 -5.68 -16.80
CA SER A 264 15.35 -6.84 -17.40
C SER A 264 14.97 -8.11 -16.66
N ASN A 265 15.31 -9.28 -17.22
CA ASN A 265 15.20 -10.57 -16.54
C ASN A 265 16.17 -10.72 -15.34
N LYS A 266 17.03 -9.73 -15.10
CA LYS A 266 17.93 -9.65 -13.95
C LYS A 266 17.40 -8.69 -12.85
N ASP A 267 16.26 -8.09 -13.05
CA ASP A 267 15.63 -7.30 -12.00
C ASP A 267 15.24 -8.25 -10.86
N THR A 268 15.85 -8.04 -9.68
CA THR A 268 15.72 -8.94 -8.53
C THR A 268 14.27 -9.08 -8.07
N ARG A 269 13.49 -8.00 -8.24
CA ARG A 269 12.08 -7.93 -7.83
C ARG A 269 11.17 -8.94 -8.52
N ILE A 270 11.54 -9.44 -9.71
CA ILE A 270 10.78 -10.51 -10.36
C ILE A 270 10.74 -11.72 -9.43
N LYS A 271 11.93 -12.21 -9.04
CA LYS A 271 12.06 -13.42 -8.19
C LYS A 271 11.60 -13.18 -6.75
N GLU A 272 11.65 -11.95 -6.28
CA GLU A 272 11.13 -11.57 -4.96
C GLU A 272 9.61 -11.46 -4.91
N SER A 273 8.98 -11.24 -6.06
CA SER A 273 7.53 -11.11 -6.16
C SER A 273 6.84 -12.38 -6.62
N ILE A 274 7.50 -13.18 -7.47
CA ILE A 274 6.91 -14.35 -8.12
C ILE A 274 7.82 -15.56 -7.90
N HIS A 275 7.24 -16.64 -7.43
CA HIS A 275 7.89 -17.94 -7.35
C HIS A 275 7.27 -18.89 -8.37
N VAL A 276 8.09 -19.60 -9.10
CA VAL A 276 7.70 -20.69 -9.98
C VAL A 276 8.52 -21.93 -9.64
N ASP A 277 7.89 -23.09 -9.68
CA ASP A 277 8.55 -24.38 -9.42
C ASP A 277 9.50 -24.78 -10.56
N ASN A 278 9.15 -24.42 -11.79
CA ASN A 278 9.93 -24.69 -12.98
C ASN A 278 9.78 -23.54 -14.00
N GLU A 279 10.84 -22.78 -14.22
CA GLU A 279 10.82 -21.61 -15.13
C GLU A 279 10.50 -21.98 -16.61
N SER A 280 10.78 -23.21 -17.02
CA SER A 280 10.54 -23.65 -18.40
C SER A 280 9.10 -24.14 -18.66
N ASN A 281 8.47 -24.71 -17.65
CA ASN A 281 7.10 -25.21 -17.70
C ASN A 281 6.52 -25.20 -16.28
N PRO A 282 6.05 -24.03 -15.79
CA PRO A 282 5.58 -23.93 -14.42
C PRO A 282 4.25 -24.67 -14.22
N GLU A 283 4.23 -25.55 -13.23
CA GLU A 283 3.00 -26.18 -12.71
C GLU A 283 2.43 -25.35 -11.55
N ILE A 284 3.31 -24.69 -10.81
CA ILE A 284 2.97 -23.84 -9.66
C ILE A 284 3.54 -22.44 -9.88
N VAL A 285 2.67 -21.44 -9.79
CA VAL A 285 3.04 -20.02 -9.84
C VAL A 285 2.42 -19.32 -8.65
N ASP A 286 3.27 -18.92 -7.70
CA ASP A 286 2.86 -18.29 -6.44
C ASP A 286 3.26 -16.82 -6.38
N ILE A 287 2.50 -16.05 -5.61
CA ILE A 287 2.94 -14.73 -5.14
C ILE A 287 3.97 -14.96 -4.04
N ALA A 288 5.24 -14.60 -4.29
CA ALA A 288 6.32 -14.83 -3.32
C ALA A 288 6.26 -13.86 -2.14
N LYS A 289 5.91 -12.59 -2.39
CA LYS A 289 5.78 -11.60 -1.30
C LYS A 289 4.83 -12.10 -0.23
N TYR A 290 5.23 -11.99 1.03
CA TYR A 290 4.51 -12.42 2.23
C TYR A 290 4.38 -13.94 2.44
N THR A 291 4.68 -14.80 1.45
CA THR A 291 4.56 -16.26 1.60
C THR A 291 5.85 -16.96 1.95
N TYR A 292 6.97 -16.32 1.70
CA TYR A 292 8.29 -16.86 2.04
C TYR A 292 8.92 -16.02 3.16
N ARG A 293 9.60 -16.73 4.08
CA ARG A 293 10.32 -16.10 5.19
C ARG A 293 11.65 -15.50 4.73
N SER A 294 12.31 -16.16 3.79
CA SER A 294 13.52 -15.64 3.19
C SER A 294 13.73 -16.18 1.77
N ILE A 295 14.45 -15.42 0.99
CA ILE A 295 14.95 -15.77 -0.33
C ILE A 295 16.46 -15.61 -0.27
N ASN A 296 17.22 -16.67 -0.52
CA ASN A 296 18.66 -16.65 -0.41
C ASN A 296 19.32 -17.27 -1.64
N PRO A 297 20.52 -16.84 -2.02
CA PRO A 297 21.30 -17.54 -3.02
C PRO A 297 21.52 -18.99 -2.61
N SER A 298 21.28 -19.94 -3.52
CA SER A 298 21.50 -21.35 -3.23
C SER A 298 23.00 -21.67 -3.22
N LEU A 299 23.49 -22.18 -2.11
CA LEU A 299 24.87 -22.61 -1.94
C LEU A 299 25.25 -23.79 -2.83
N SER A 300 24.26 -24.50 -3.40
CA SER A 300 24.49 -25.76 -4.14
C SER A 300 24.58 -25.60 -5.65
N SER A 301 24.17 -24.48 -6.25
CA SER A 301 24.08 -24.37 -7.71
C SER A 301 24.38 -22.99 -8.29
N GLY A 302 25.04 -22.08 -7.57
CA GLY A 302 25.63 -20.84 -8.12
C GLY A 302 24.71 -19.85 -8.87
N SER A 303 23.49 -20.21 -9.21
CA SER A 303 22.54 -19.37 -9.95
C SER A 303 21.07 -19.59 -9.57
N SER A 304 20.76 -20.46 -8.60
CA SER A 304 19.39 -20.68 -8.11
C SER A 304 19.17 -20.01 -6.76
N LEU A 305 17.93 -19.62 -6.51
CA LEU A 305 17.49 -19.07 -5.23
C LEU A 305 16.84 -20.17 -4.38
N ALA A 306 17.13 -20.14 -3.07
CA ALA A 306 16.46 -20.97 -2.09
C ALA A 306 15.35 -20.16 -1.40
N TYR A 307 14.11 -20.56 -1.61
CA TYR A 307 12.93 -19.97 -0.99
C TYR A 307 12.59 -20.74 0.30
N VAL A 308 12.71 -20.06 1.44
CA VAL A 308 12.35 -20.64 2.74
C VAL A 308 10.89 -20.32 3.02
N GLN A 309 10.05 -21.34 2.99
CA GLN A 309 8.61 -21.19 3.25
C GLN A 309 8.34 -20.81 4.71
N ARG A 310 7.26 -20.06 4.92
CA ARG A 310 6.66 -19.88 6.23
C ARG A 310 5.87 -21.14 6.56
N LEU A 311 6.35 -21.93 7.52
CA LEU A 311 5.72 -23.20 7.88
C LEU A 311 4.60 -22.95 8.89
N GLY A 312 3.36 -23.09 8.43
CA GLY A 312 2.18 -23.28 9.27
C GLY A 312 1.58 -22.06 9.95
N LYS A 313 2.31 -20.95 10.06
CA LYS A 313 1.81 -19.67 10.58
C LYS A 313 2.45 -18.52 9.82
N ASN A 314 1.62 -17.61 9.35
CA ASN A 314 2.10 -16.44 8.64
C ASN A 314 2.29 -15.30 9.65
N ASP A 315 3.54 -15.02 9.95
CA ASP A 315 3.99 -13.90 10.74
C ASP A 315 4.51 -12.74 9.87
N ALA A 316 4.12 -12.71 8.59
CA ALA A 316 4.48 -11.63 7.70
C ALA A 316 3.64 -10.38 7.99
N ASN A 317 4.30 -9.28 8.29
CA ASN A 317 3.66 -8.01 8.48
C ASN A 317 3.12 -7.45 7.16
N TRP A 318 1.97 -6.77 7.22
CA TRP A 318 1.48 -6.02 6.05
C TRP A 318 2.07 -4.62 6.05
N VAL A 319 2.85 -4.30 5.01
CA VAL A 319 3.54 -3.00 4.90
C VAL A 319 2.60 -1.95 4.35
N PHE A 320 2.22 -0.95 5.17
CA PHE A 320 1.47 0.21 4.70
C PHE A 320 2.36 1.24 4.02
N TYR A 321 3.48 1.60 4.65
CA TYR A 321 4.41 2.60 4.14
C TYR A 321 5.86 2.19 4.38
N ARG A 322 6.70 2.40 3.38
CA ARG A 322 8.16 2.22 3.42
C ARG A 322 8.87 3.32 2.64
N VAL A 323 10.18 3.42 2.78
CA VAL A 323 10.98 4.53 2.23
C VAL A 323 10.77 4.72 0.72
N SER A 324 10.78 3.65 -0.06
CA SER A 324 10.58 3.73 -1.50
C SER A 324 9.22 4.32 -1.89
N ASP A 325 8.20 4.15 -1.04
CA ASP A 325 6.89 4.79 -1.26
C ASP A 325 6.99 6.31 -1.14
N MET A 326 7.68 6.79 -0.10
CA MET A 326 7.92 8.22 0.07
C MET A 326 8.74 8.82 -1.07
N MET A 327 9.74 8.09 -1.54
CA MET A 327 10.53 8.52 -2.70
C MET A 327 9.69 8.65 -3.96
N LEU A 328 8.78 7.69 -4.23
CA LEU A 328 7.93 7.73 -5.42
C LEU A 328 6.73 8.67 -5.28
N ILE A 329 6.19 8.90 -4.07
CA ILE A 329 5.22 9.98 -3.80
C ILE A 329 5.88 11.34 -4.08
N LYS A 330 7.10 11.55 -3.59
CA LYS A 330 7.86 12.77 -3.86
C LYS A 330 8.14 12.94 -5.35
N ALA A 331 8.55 11.89 -6.05
CA ALA A 331 8.81 11.95 -7.49
C ALA A 331 7.54 12.33 -8.27
N GLU A 332 6.40 11.72 -7.99
CA GLU A 332 5.11 12.05 -8.61
C GLU A 332 4.72 13.50 -8.35
N ALA A 333 4.84 13.97 -7.10
CA ALA A 333 4.55 15.35 -6.74
C ALA A 333 5.44 16.35 -7.49
N LEU A 334 6.75 16.09 -7.59
CA LEU A 334 7.69 16.92 -8.35
C LEU A 334 7.31 16.99 -9.83
N ILE A 335 6.95 15.85 -10.44
CA ILE A 335 6.50 15.80 -11.84
C ILE A 335 5.21 16.62 -12.01
N CYS A 336 4.26 16.49 -11.09
CA CYS A 336 3.01 17.27 -11.14
C CYS A 336 3.25 18.79 -11.05
N MET A 337 4.26 19.23 -10.30
CA MET A 337 4.66 20.64 -10.19
C MET A 337 5.44 21.18 -11.38
N MET A 338 5.88 20.33 -12.32
CA MET A 338 6.53 20.78 -13.55
C MET A 338 5.55 21.56 -14.42
N GLY A 339 6.09 22.54 -15.18
CA GLY A 339 5.34 23.23 -16.23
C GLY A 339 4.86 22.29 -17.35
N GLU A 340 3.86 22.71 -18.08
CA GLU A 340 3.28 21.93 -19.20
C GLU A 340 4.13 22.01 -20.48
N ASP A 341 5.17 22.86 -20.53
CA ASP A 341 5.99 23.04 -21.71
C ASP A 341 6.93 21.85 -21.93
N ALA A 342 6.69 21.08 -22.97
CA ALA A 342 7.46 19.91 -23.36
C ALA A 342 8.94 20.22 -23.69
N THR A 343 9.30 21.49 -23.87
CA THR A 343 10.69 21.90 -24.19
C THR A 343 11.58 22.04 -22.96
N GLN A 344 11.05 21.95 -21.74
CA GLN A 344 11.80 22.10 -20.50
C GLN A 344 12.55 20.83 -20.11
N ARG A 345 13.40 20.30 -20.99
CA ARG A 345 14.25 19.14 -20.71
C ARG A 345 15.22 19.32 -19.53
N ASN A 346 15.43 20.54 -19.08
CA ASN A 346 16.34 20.91 -18.00
C ASN A 346 15.57 21.38 -16.75
N ASP A 347 14.30 21.04 -16.62
CA ASP A 347 13.54 21.33 -15.42
C ASP A 347 14.15 20.61 -14.21
N SER A 348 14.52 21.38 -13.21
CA SER A 348 15.16 20.85 -11.99
C SER A 348 14.23 19.91 -11.22
N LEU A 349 12.91 20.10 -11.29
CA LEU A 349 11.91 19.22 -10.66
C LEU A 349 11.88 17.87 -11.37
N GLY A 350 11.88 17.87 -12.71
CA GLY A 350 11.92 16.66 -13.52
C GLY A 350 13.22 15.86 -13.29
N GLN A 351 14.36 16.53 -13.20
CA GLN A 351 15.63 15.89 -12.88
C GLN A 351 15.60 15.26 -11.48
N ALA A 352 15.12 16.00 -10.49
CA ALA A 352 15.03 15.49 -9.11
C ALA A 352 14.07 14.29 -9.01
N ALA A 353 12.94 14.33 -9.71
CA ALA A 353 12.01 13.21 -9.78
C ALA A 353 12.65 11.98 -10.45
N PHE A 354 13.34 12.19 -11.57
CA PHE A 354 14.03 11.11 -12.29
C PHE A 354 15.10 10.44 -11.42
N GLU A 355 15.90 11.20 -10.67
CA GLU A 355 16.94 10.65 -9.78
C GLU A 355 16.34 9.79 -8.66
N LEU A 356 15.17 10.16 -8.12
CA LEU A 356 14.47 9.33 -7.14
C LEU A 356 14.04 8.00 -7.76
N ILE A 357 13.42 8.04 -8.94
CA ILE A 357 12.96 6.85 -9.67
C ILE A 357 14.14 5.96 -10.03
N LYS A 358 15.20 6.56 -10.60
CA LYS A 358 16.41 5.85 -10.99
C LYS A 358 17.10 5.18 -9.80
N THR A 359 17.12 5.82 -8.64
CA THR A 359 17.72 5.25 -7.43
C THR A 359 17.06 3.94 -7.01
N ILE A 360 15.73 3.86 -7.10
CA ILE A 360 14.97 2.63 -6.81
C ILE A 360 15.29 1.55 -7.86
N ALA A 361 15.35 1.94 -9.13
CA ALA A 361 15.74 1.04 -10.21
C ALA A 361 17.19 0.53 -10.05
N ASP A 362 18.13 1.41 -9.65
CA ASP A 362 19.53 1.06 -9.40
C ASP A 362 19.68 0.02 -8.28
N ARG A 363 18.82 0.08 -7.26
CA ARG A 363 18.82 -0.90 -6.18
C ARG A 363 18.60 -2.33 -6.67
N SER A 364 17.61 -2.55 -7.54
CA SER A 364 17.17 -3.88 -7.91
C SER A 364 17.62 -4.35 -9.30
N ALA A 365 18.00 -3.41 -10.17
CA ALA A 365 18.45 -3.70 -11.53
C ALA A 365 19.67 -2.85 -11.94
N PRO A 366 20.78 -2.85 -11.20
CA PRO A 366 21.86 -1.88 -11.34
C PRO A 366 22.54 -1.92 -12.72
N ASN A 367 22.63 -3.09 -13.33
CA ASN A 367 23.28 -3.25 -14.65
C ASN A 367 22.36 -2.84 -15.83
N THR A 368 21.09 -2.67 -15.58
CA THR A 368 20.09 -2.34 -16.61
C THR A 368 19.51 -0.94 -16.40
N SER A 369 19.45 -0.47 -15.17
CA SER A 369 19.06 0.90 -14.85
C SER A 369 19.99 1.94 -15.46
N SER A 370 21.22 1.56 -15.85
CA SER A 370 22.11 2.42 -16.64
C SER A 370 21.52 2.82 -17.99
N SER A 371 20.52 2.09 -18.50
CA SER A 371 19.75 2.46 -19.70
C SER A 371 18.71 3.55 -19.42
N LEU A 372 18.35 3.81 -18.16
CA LEU A 372 17.52 4.94 -17.77
C LEU A 372 18.37 6.23 -17.84
N ILE A 373 18.11 7.02 -18.86
CA ILE A 373 18.81 8.27 -19.14
C ILE A 373 17.77 9.39 -19.18
N TYR A 374 17.94 10.43 -18.37
CA TYR A 374 16.98 11.52 -18.25
C TYR A 374 16.59 12.15 -19.59
N SER A 375 17.55 12.30 -20.51
CA SER A 375 17.29 12.88 -21.83
C SER A 375 16.29 12.10 -22.70
N ASN A 376 16.00 10.83 -22.34
CA ASN A 376 14.99 10.02 -23.03
C ASN A 376 13.56 10.36 -22.62
N TYR A 377 13.41 11.09 -21.50
CA TYR A 377 12.11 11.49 -20.94
C TYR A 377 11.93 13.01 -21.13
N SER A 378 11.50 13.41 -22.32
CA SER A 378 11.49 14.80 -22.72
C SER A 378 10.22 15.56 -22.34
N THR A 379 9.19 14.86 -21.85
CA THR A 379 7.88 15.45 -21.48
C THR A 379 7.48 15.06 -20.06
N LYS A 380 6.62 15.88 -19.46
CA LYS A 380 5.97 15.59 -18.17
C LYS A 380 5.22 14.24 -18.19
N SER A 381 4.51 13.94 -19.28
CA SER A 381 3.79 12.68 -19.46
C SER A 381 4.74 11.48 -19.43
N GLN A 382 5.87 11.53 -20.13
CA GLN A 382 6.84 10.42 -20.12
C GLN A 382 7.46 10.17 -18.74
N LEU A 383 7.69 11.23 -17.96
CA LEU A 383 8.15 11.08 -16.57
C LEU A 383 7.03 10.54 -15.68
N MET A 384 5.78 10.92 -15.96
CA MET A 384 4.62 10.38 -15.24
C MET A 384 4.45 8.89 -15.51
N ASP A 385 4.55 8.45 -16.76
CA ASP A 385 4.53 7.04 -17.12
C ASP A 385 5.67 6.28 -16.41
N LEU A 386 6.88 6.87 -16.38
CA LEU A 386 8.03 6.27 -15.71
C LEU A 386 7.81 6.07 -14.23
N VAL A 387 7.25 7.05 -13.50
CA VAL A 387 7.00 6.91 -12.06
C VAL A 387 5.93 5.87 -11.77
N PHE A 388 4.87 5.80 -12.58
CA PHE A 388 3.82 4.78 -12.43
C PHE A 388 4.30 3.37 -12.78
N ASP A 389 5.19 3.23 -13.75
CA ASP A 389 5.85 1.97 -14.08
C ASP A 389 6.79 1.53 -12.95
N GLU A 390 7.56 2.46 -12.37
CA GLU A 390 8.43 2.12 -11.24
C GLU A 390 7.60 1.76 -10.00
N ARG A 391 6.51 2.48 -9.70
CA ARG A 391 5.57 2.10 -8.65
C ARG A 391 4.98 0.70 -8.89
N ARG A 392 4.64 0.37 -10.14
CA ARG A 392 4.12 -0.97 -10.51
C ARG A 392 5.13 -2.07 -10.21
N ARG A 393 6.41 -1.86 -10.56
CA ARG A 393 7.50 -2.81 -10.29
C ARG A 393 7.77 -2.95 -8.80
N GLU A 394 7.92 -1.83 -8.13
CA GLU A 394 8.33 -1.76 -6.73
C GLU A 394 7.27 -2.32 -5.78
N PHE A 395 6.01 -1.97 -6.00
CA PHE A 395 4.91 -2.32 -5.10
C PHE A 395 4.02 -3.45 -5.63
N LEU A 396 4.55 -4.29 -6.51
CA LEU A 396 3.83 -5.46 -6.99
C LEU A 396 3.38 -6.32 -5.79
N PHE A 397 2.08 -6.63 -5.72
CA PHE A 397 1.41 -7.37 -4.65
C PHE A 397 1.35 -6.68 -3.25
N GLU A 398 1.67 -5.39 -3.16
CA GLU A 398 1.54 -4.62 -1.91
C GLU A 398 0.20 -3.84 -1.80
N GLY A 399 -0.79 -4.15 -2.64
CA GLY A 399 -2.12 -3.55 -2.57
C GLY A 399 -2.22 -2.09 -3.04
N LYS A 400 -1.15 -1.52 -3.64
CA LYS A 400 -1.09 -0.09 -3.99
C LYS A 400 -1.58 0.23 -5.41
N ARG A 401 -1.41 -0.70 -6.36
CA ARG A 401 -1.61 -0.43 -7.80
C ARG A 401 -2.99 0.10 -8.13
N TRP A 402 -4.06 -0.42 -7.51
CA TRP A 402 -5.41 0.07 -7.76
C TRP A 402 -5.58 1.53 -7.37
N PHE A 403 -5.10 1.91 -6.20
CA PHE A 403 -5.16 3.29 -5.72
C PHE A 403 -4.31 4.25 -6.55
N ASP A 404 -3.17 3.79 -7.07
CA ASP A 404 -2.37 4.55 -8.03
C ASP A 404 -3.16 4.83 -9.30
N LEU A 405 -3.82 3.82 -9.88
CA LEU A 405 -4.66 3.95 -11.07
C LEU A 405 -5.86 4.87 -10.83
N VAL A 406 -6.53 4.75 -9.67
CA VAL A 406 -7.63 5.64 -9.29
C VAL A 406 -7.15 7.09 -9.16
N ARG A 407 -6.00 7.34 -8.51
CA ARG A 407 -5.43 8.68 -8.37
C ARG A 407 -5.10 9.30 -9.74
N HIS A 408 -4.47 8.52 -10.63
CA HIS A 408 -4.20 8.95 -12.00
C HIS A 408 -5.48 9.32 -12.75
N THR A 409 -6.48 8.44 -12.70
CA THR A 409 -7.79 8.64 -13.33
C THR A 409 -8.49 9.89 -12.80
N ARG A 410 -8.45 10.14 -11.50
CA ARG A 410 -9.03 11.35 -10.88
C ARG A 410 -8.37 12.62 -11.38
N ARG A 411 -7.04 12.65 -11.40
CA ARG A 411 -6.26 13.79 -11.86
C ARG A 411 -6.52 14.11 -13.34
N ASP A 412 -6.55 13.09 -14.18
CA ASP A 412 -6.71 13.26 -15.62
C ASP A 412 -8.18 13.49 -16.05
N GLY A 413 -9.14 13.21 -15.15
CA GLY A 413 -10.57 13.35 -15.42
C GLY A 413 -11.12 12.38 -16.47
N ASN A 414 -10.37 11.31 -16.78
CA ASN A 414 -10.78 10.23 -17.69
C ASN A 414 -10.16 8.90 -17.26
N THR A 415 -10.69 7.79 -17.79
CA THR A 415 -10.29 6.43 -17.41
C THR A 415 -9.35 5.77 -18.43
N ASP A 416 -8.84 6.47 -19.43
CA ASP A 416 -8.11 5.86 -20.53
C ASP A 416 -6.87 5.10 -20.05
N TYR A 417 -6.03 5.72 -19.21
CA TYR A 417 -4.85 5.07 -18.64
C TYR A 417 -5.20 3.83 -17.81
N LEU A 418 -6.26 3.88 -17.01
CA LEU A 418 -6.73 2.75 -16.21
C LEU A 418 -7.22 1.61 -17.11
N VAL A 419 -8.01 1.92 -18.14
CA VAL A 419 -8.51 0.95 -19.10
C VAL A 419 -7.34 0.25 -19.80
N ASP A 420 -6.38 0.99 -20.31
CA ASP A 420 -5.19 0.45 -20.97
C ASP A 420 -4.37 -0.44 -20.04
N ALA A 421 -4.24 -0.06 -18.77
CA ALA A 421 -3.49 -0.81 -17.78
C ALA A 421 -4.13 -2.15 -17.39
N VAL A 422 -5.45 -2.32 -17.57
CA VAL A 422 -6.18 -3.50 -17.10
C VAL A 422 -6.82 -4.34 -18.20
N GLN A 423 -7.02 -3.78 -19.42
CA GLN A 423 -7.76 -4.48 -20.50
C GLN A 423 -7.15 -5.82 -20.90
N SER A 424 -5.82 -5.95 -20.86
CA SER A 424 -5.14 -7.21 -21.20
C SER A 424 -5.44 -8.35 -20.21
N LYS A 425 -6.00 -8.04 -19.04
CA LYS A 425 -6.39 -9.04 -18.04
C LYS A 425 -7.76 -9.67 -18.30
N PHE A 426 -8.56 -9.06 -19.17
CA PHE A 426 -9.86 -9.57 -19.55
C PHE A 426 -9.74 -10.41 -20.83
N THR A 427 -9.55 -11.71 -20.69
CA THR A 427 -9.45 -12.63 -21.81
C THR A 427 -10.81 -12.90 -22.46
N GLU A 428 -11.86 -12.87 -21.65
CA GLU A 428 -13.25 -12.98 -22.08
C GLU A 428 -13.96 -11.66 -21.75
N ASN A 429 -14.88 -11.18 -22.58
CA ASN A 429 -15.67 -9.98 -22.35
C ASN A 429 -14.88 -8.66 -22.18
N ALA A 430 -13.68 -8.55 -22.75
CA ALA A 430 -12.84 -7.35 -22.63
C ALA A 430 -13.59 -6.06 -23.03
N ALA A 431 -14.43 -6.11 -24.06
CA ALA A 431 -15.22 -4.96 -24.51
C ALA A 431 -16.26 -4.51 -23.46
N THR A 432 -16.89 -5.44 -22.76
CA THR A 432 -17.87 -5.17 -21.72
C THR A 432 -17.19 -4.54 -20.49
N ALA A 433 -16.09 -5.14 -20.03
CA ALA A 433 -15.30 -4.63 -18.91
C ALA A 433 -14.75 -3.22 -19.22
N THR A 434 -14.18 -3.02 -20.40
CA THR A 434 -13.71 -1.71 -20.87
C THR A 434 -14.86 -0.70 -20.91
N GLY A 435 -16.03 -1.11 -21.43
CA GLY A 435 -17.22 -0.23 -21.48
C GLY A 435 -17.68 0.23 -20.11
N LYS A 436 -17.65 -0.63 -19.09
CA LYS A 436 -17.98 -0.29 -17.70
C LYS A 436 -16.94 0.64 -17.08
N LEU A 437 -15.66 0.33 -17.27
CA LEU A 437 -14.56 1.13 -16.70
C LEU A 437 -14.43 2.53 -17.31
N LYS A 438 -15.09 2.81 -18.44
CA LYS A 438 -15.22 4.19 -18.96
C LYS A 438 -16.10 5.09 -18.09
N ASN A 439 -16.91 4.51 -17.21
CA ASN A 439 -17.64 5.27 -16.21
C ASN A 439 -16.72 5.62 -15.04
N MET A 440 -16.47 6.91 -14.81
CA MET A 440 -15.63 7.40 -13.71
C MET A 440 -16.06 6.91 -12.33
N MET A 441 -17.33 6.58 -12.12
CA MET A 441 -17.81 6.04 -10.85
C MET A 441 -17.51 4.54 -10.68
N ALA A 442 -17.25 3.81 -11.78
CA ALA A 442 -16.92 2.38 -11.72
C ALA A 442 -15.52 2.07 -11.16
N ILE A 443 -14.67 3.08 -10.99
CA ILE A 443 -13.37 2.93 -10.32
C ILE A 443 -13.51 2.76 -8.79
N TYR A 444 -14.66 3.10 -8.25
CA TYR A 444 -15.01 2.89 -6.84
C TYR A 444 -15.93 1.69 -6.68
N TRP A 445 -15.87 1.08 -5.51
CA TRP A 445 -16.68 -0.10 -5.20
C TRP A 445 -18.14 0.26 -4.88
N PRO A 446 -19.09 -0.66 -5.06
CA PRO A 446 -20.46 -0.47 -4.60
C PRO A 446 -20.52 -0.51 -3.08
N TYR A 447 -21.51 0.17 -2.51
CA TYR A 447 -21.87 -0.05 -1.10
C TYR A 447 -22.43 -1.45 -0.92
N ASN A 448 -22.15 -2.05 0.23
CA ASN A 448 -22.69 -3.35 0.56
C ASN A 448 -24.21 -3.30 0.65
N TYR A 449 -24.87 -4.38 0.19
CA TYR A 449 -26.32 -4.49 0.18
C TYR A 449 -26.91 -4.32 1.58
N ASP A 450 -26.32 -4.94 2.60
CA ASP A 450 -26.83 -4.89 3.97
C ASP A 450 -26.76 -3.47 4.53
N GLU A 451 -25.75 -2.70 4.21
CA GLU A 451 -25.62 -1.29 4.61
C GLU A 451 -26.73 -0.42 4.00
N LEU A 452 -27.06 -0.67 2.73
CA LEU A 452 -28.17 0.05 2.07
C LEU A 452 -29.54 -0.31 2.64
N GLN A 453 -29.70 -1.53 3.17
CA GLN A 453 -30.96 -1.94 3.84
C GLN A 453 -31.11 -1.29 5.22
N VAL A 454 -30.01 -1.09 5.93
CA VAL A 454 -30.04 -0.53 7.29
C VAL A 454 -30.07 1.00 7.28
N ASN A 455 -29.33 1.63 6.37
CA ASN A 455 -29.19 3.10 6.30
C ASN A 455 -29.87 3.65 5.04
N SER A 456 -31.10 4.10 5.18
CA SER A 456 -31.90 4.68 4.08
C SER A 456 -31.37 6.03 3.53
N ASN A 457 -30.39 6.66 4.19
CA ASN A 457 -29.75 7.89 3.74
C ASN A 457 -28.59 7.61 2.77
N LEU A 458 -28.19 6.34 2.60
CA LEU A 458 -27.21 5.94 1.60
C LEU A 458 -27.86 5.74 0.23
N LYS A 459 -27.15 6.17 -0.80
CA LYS A 459 -27.50 5.93 -2.20
C LYS A 459 -26.38 5.17 -2.86
N GLN A 460 -26.72 4.09 -3.55
CA GLN A 460 -25.74 3.26 -4.25
C GLN A 460 -24.90 4.09 -5.22
N ASN A 461 -23.64 3.69 -5.37
CA ASN A 461 -22.76 4.19 -6.41
C ASN A 461 -23.44 4.03 -7.79
N PRO A 462 -23.64 5.10 -8.58
CA PRO A 462 -24.41 5.08 -9.81
C PRO A 462 -23.83 4.19 -10.93
N ALA A 463 -22.62 3.67 -10.77
CA ALA A 463 -22.06 2.68 -11.69
C ALA A 463 -22.61 1.26 -11.45
N TYR A 464 -23.37 1.06 -10.38
CA TYR A 464 -23.91 -0.23 -9.97
C TYR A 464 -25.44 -0.16 -9.84
N PRO A 465 -26.16 -1.28 -10.07
CA PRO A 465 -27.60 -1.30 -9.94
C PRO A 465 -28.04 -1.02 -8.49
N GLU A 466 -29.20 -0.40 -8.34
CA GLU A 466 -29.82 -0.21 -7.04
C GLU A 466 -30.19 -1.56 -6.40
N ALA A 467 -30.19 -1.60 -5.07
CA ALA A 467 -30.61 -2.76 -4.31
C ALA A 467 -32.08 -3.06 -4.60
N GLY A 468 -32.39 -4.10 -5.35
CA GLY A 468 -33.76 -4.48 -5.72
C GLY A 468 -33.96 -4.72 -7.22
N ASP A 469 -33.09 -4.21 -8.09
CA ASP A 469 -33.08 -4.60 -9.48
C ASP A 469 -32.53 -6.04 -9.57
N SER A 470 -33.45 -6.98 -9.77
CA SER A 470 -33.15 -8.39 -9.87
C SER A 470 -32.04 -8.61 -10.91
N TYR A 471 -30.87 -9.06 -10.46
CA TYR A 471 -30.01 -9.80 -11.35
C TYR A 471 -30.77 -11.03 -11.81
N GLU A 472 -31.40 -10.97 -12.96
CA GLU A 472 -31.74 -12.20 -13.65
C GLU A 472 -30.43 -12.94 -13.81
N SER A 473 -30.28 -14.02 -13.04
CA SER A 473 -29.23 -14.99 -13.18
C SER A 473 -29.28 -15.49 -14.61
N THR A 474 -28.54 -14.93 -15.53
CA THR A 474 -28.16 -15.63 -16.74
C THR A 474 -27.27 -16.77 -16.30
N GLY A 475 -27.93 -17.82 -15.80
CA GLY A 475 -27.30 -19.10 -15.60
C GLY A 475 -26.86 -19.61 -16.95
N LYS A 476 -25.57 -19.84 -17.05
CA LYS A 476 -24.98 -21.06 -17.60
C LYS A 476 -23.46 -20.99 -17.43
#